data_d3992182666ba4c8b6744f601466ca88
#
_entry.id   d3992182666ba4c8b6744f601466ca88
#
_cell.length_a   1.000
_cell.length_b   1.000
_cell.length_c   1.000
_cell.angle_alpha   90.00
_cell.angle_beta   90.00
_cell.angle_gamma   90.00
#
_symmetry.space_group_name_H-M   'P 1'
#
loop_
_entity.id
_entity.type
_entity.pdbx_description
1 polymer ?
#
loop_
_entity_poly.entity_id
_entity_poly.type
_entity_poly.pdbx_seq_one_letter_code
_entity_poly.pdbx_strand_id
1 'polypeptide(L)'
;TIVDDNGCTEDVPVIITEPADLTGAITAQTNVDCNGNSTGEVTVEADAGTGTSPYLYSTNGGATTQVSGTFSGLAEGSYTVTIVDDNGCTEDVPVIITEPTDLTGAITAQTNVDCNSNSTGEVTVEADAGTGTSPYLYSIDGGATTQASGTFSGLSVGSLTITIVDDNGCTEDVPVTITEPTDLTGAITAQTNVDCNGNSTGEVTV
;
A
#
# COMPACT_ATOMS: atom_id res chain seq x y z
N THR A 1 -56.35 -38.05 -0.39
CA THR A 1 -57.65 -38.86 -0.38
C THR A 1 -58.59 -38.27 0.65
N ILE A 2 -59.83 -37.97 0.27
CA ILE A 2 -60.94 -37.61 1.15
C ILE A 2 -61.79 -38.82 1.25
N VAL A 3 -62.23 -39.16 2.45
CA VAL A 3 -63.15 -40.36 2.72
C VAL A 3 -64.36 -39.81 3.44
N ASP A 4 -65.59 -40.25 3.00
CA ASP A 4 -66.81 -39.91 3.67
C ASP A 4 -67.21 -41.02 4.72
N ASP A 5 -68.29 -40.80 5.52
CA ASP A 5 -68.75 -41.74 6.55
C ASP A 5 -69.27 -43.06 5.96
N ASN A 6 -69.50 -43.13 4.66
CA ASN A 6 -69.96 -44.36 3.95
C ASN A 6 -68.75 -45.08 3.30
N GLY A 7 -67.50 -44.54 3.43
CA GLY A 7 -66.30 -45.15 2.88
C GLY A 7 -66.02 -44.78 1.41
N CYS A 8 -66.79 -43.85 0.81
CA CYS A 8 -66.50 -43.38 -0.53
C CYS A 8 -65.24 -42.50 -0.51
N THR A 9 -64.33 -42.66 -1.48
CA THR A 9 -63.02 -41.96 -1.55
C THR A 9 -62.96 -41.10 -2.76
N GLU A 10 -62.35 -39.90 -2.60
CA GLU A 10 -61.95 -38.99 -3.67
C GLU A 10 -60.47 -38.64 -3.48
N ASP A 11 -59.67 -38.78 -4.54
CA ASP A 11 -58.30 -38.44 -4.54
C ASP A 11 -58.13 -37.04 -5.16
N VAL A 12 -57.73 -36.10 -4.34
CA VAL A 12 -57.33 -34.73 -4.79
C VAL A 12 -55.83 -34.71 -5.06
N PRO A 13 -55.40 -34.58 -6.32
CA PRO A 13 -53.97 -34.48 -6.61
C PRO A 13 -53.43 -33.16 -6.06
N VAL A 14 -52.32 -33.24 -5.32
CA VAL A 14 -51.57 -32.11 -4.82
C VAL A 14 -50.17 -32.17 -5.39
N ILE A 15 -49.72 -31.08 -5.98
CA ILE A 15 -48.33 -30.89 -6.42
C ILE A 15 -47.69 -29.91 -5.45
N ILE A 16 -46.63 -30.34 -4.77
CA ILE A 16 -45.79 -29.49 -3.94
C ILE A 16 -44.55 -29.22 -4.76
N THR A 17 -44.25 -27.94 -4.99
CA THR A 17 -43.05 -27.49 -5.68
C THR A 17 -42.13 -26.79 -4.69
N GLU A 18 -40.85 -26.90 -4.91
CA GLU A 18 -39.83 -26.13 -4.20
C GLU A 18 -39.38 -24.93 -5.05
N PRO A 19 -38.94 -23.81 -4.45
CA PRO A 19 -38.34 -22.71 -5.19
C PRO A 19 -37.00 -23.14 -5.80
N ALA A 20 -36.50 -22.37 -6.76
CA ALA A 20 -35.15 -22.54 -7.28
C ALA A 20 -34.12 -22.27 -6.16
N ASP A 21 -33.05 -23.05 -6.14
CA ASP A 21 -31.93 -22.83 -5.20
C ASP A 21 -31.45 -21.39 -5.25
N LEU A 22 -31.20 -20.79 -4.08
CA LEU A 22 -30.56 -19.49 -3.98
C LEU A 22 -29.10 -19.62 -4.41
N THR A 23 -28.67 -18.80 -5.35
CA THR A 23 -27.28 -18.69 -5.79
C THR A 23 -26.87 -17.23 -5.90
N GLY A 24 -25.56 -16.95 -5.92
CA GLY A 24 -25.05 -15.61 -6.09
C GLY A 24 -23.56 -15.61 -6.39
N ALA A 25 -23.09 -14.47 -6.85
CA ALA A 25 -21.73 -14.32 -7.32
C ALA A 25 -21.11 -12.95 -6.94
N ILE A 26 -19.78 -12.90 -6.98
CA ILE A 26 -19.03 -11.63 -6.92
C ILE A 26 -19.27 -10.89 -8.24
N THR A 27 -19.80 -9.68 -8.19
CA THR A 27 -20.05 -8.82 -9.36
C THR A 27 -18.98 -7.73 -9.50
N ALA A 28 -18.31 -7.35 -8.40
CA ALA A 28 -17.17 -6.44 -8.41
C ALA A 28 -16.25 -6.77 -7.22
N GLN A 29 -14.95 -6.59 -7.44
CA GLN A 29 -13.94 -6.72 -6.39
C GLN A 29 -12.76 -5.78 -6.65
N THR A 30 -12.31 -5.10 -5.59
CA THR A 30 -11.07 -4.34 -5.55
C THR A 30 -10.22 -4.88 -4.41
N ASN A 31 -8.96 -5.18 -4.68
CA ASN A 31 -8.00 -5.61 -3.67
C ASN A 31 -7.44 -4.39 -2.91
N VAL A 32 -6.69 -4.64 -1.85
CA VAL A 32 -6.02 -3.61 -1.06
C VAL A 32 -4.99 -2.89 -1.92
N ASP A 33 -4.92 -1.56 -1.83
CA ASP A 33 -4.02 -0.71 -2.62
C ASP A 33 -2.57 -0.74 -2.15
N CYS A 34 -2.35 -0.70 -0.83
CA CYS A 34 -1.03 -0.75 -0.20
C CYS A 34 -0.99 -1.85 0.86
N ASN A 35 0.16 -2.50 1.02
CA ASN A 35 0.38 -3.49 2.05
C ASN A 35 -0.04 -2.97 3.43
N GLY A 36 -0.78 -3.79 4.20
CA GLY A 36 -1.27 -3.46 5.53
C GLY A 36 -2.47 -2.51 5.59
N ASN A 37 -2.97 -1.99 4.45
CA ASN A 37 -4.16 -1.16 4.42
C ASN A 37 -5.45 -2.00 4.51
N SER A 38 -6.58 -1.30 4.61
CA SER A 38 -7.92 -1.88 4.59
C SER A 38 -8.80 -1.14 3.58
N THR A 39 -8.37 -1.15 2.32
CA THR A 39 -9.05 -0.47 1.20
C THR A 39 -9.76 -1.42 0.26
N GLY A 40 -9.71 -2.72 0.55
CA GLY A 40 -10.40 -3.75 -0.22
C GLY A 40 -11.93 -3.56 -0.21
N GLU A 41 -12.55 -3.90 -1.33
CA GLU A 41 -14.00 -3.86 -1.51
C GLU A 41 -14.48 -5.07 -2.31
N VAL A 42 -15.65 -5.58 -1.98
CA VAL A 42 -16.35 -6.60 -2.75
C VAL A 42 -17.83 -6.27 -2.86
N THR A 43 -18.42 -6.56 -4.01
CA THR A 43 -19.87 -6.56 -4.21
C THR A 43 -20.30 -7.95 -4.62
N VAL A 44 -21.27 -8.51 -3.88
CA VAL A 44 -21.91 -9.79 -4.15
C VAL A 44 -23.38 -9.55 -4.44
N GLU A 45 -23.91 -10.22 -5.44
CA GLU A 45 -25.33 -10.16 -5.79
C GLU A 45 -25.92 -11.55 -5.92
N ALA A 46 -27.19 -11.70 -5.53
CA ALA A 46 -27.96 -12.91 -5.82
C ALA A 46 -28.22 -13.02 -7.32
N ASP A 47 -28.15 -14.24 -7.86
CA ASP A 47 -28.42 -14.48 -9.27
C ASP A 47 -29.91 -14.27 -9.59
N ALA A 48 -30.17 -13.70 -10.77
CA ALA A 48 -31.54 -13.42 -11.20
C ALA A 48 -32.40 -14.70 -11.31
N GLY A 49 -33.54 -14.71 -10.65
CA GLY A 49 -34.49 -15.83 -10.69
C GLY A 49 -34.17 -16.98 -9.73
N THR A 50 -33.25 -16.78 -8.78
CA THR A 50 -32.91 -17.72 -7.70
C THR A 50 -33.43 -17.19 -6.37
N GLY A 51 -33.80 -18.08 -5.43
CA GLY A 51 -34.37 -17.69 -4.15
C GLY A 51 -35.61 -16.79 -4.25
N THR A 52 -35.92 -16.08 -3.18
CA THR A 52 -37.08 -15.18 -3.07
C THR A 52 -36.62 -13.77 -2.63
N SER A 53 -36.83 -12.78 -3.48
CA SER A 53 -36.52 -11.33 -3.16
C SER A 53 -37.50 -10.82 -2.06
N PRO A 54 -37.06 -9.87 -1.17
CA PRO A 54 -35.75 -9.17 -1.17
C PRO A 54 -34.61 -10.01 -0.59
N TYR A 55 -33.37 -9.64 -1.01
CA TYR A 55 -32.15 -10.27 -0.50
C TYR A 55 -31.44 -9.36 0.52
N LEU A 56 -30.83 -9.99 1.51
CA LEU A 56 -29.95 -9.36 2.49
C LEU A 56 -28.59 -10.02 2.45
N TYR A 57 -27.56 -9.26 2.81
CA TYR A 57 -26.16 -9.68 2.71
C TYR A 57 -25.44 -9.52 4.05
N SER A 58 -24.51 -10.44 4.35
CA SER A 58 -23.78 -10.49 5.62
C SER A 58 -22.38 -11.01 5.44
N THR A 59 -21.41 -10.49 6.22
CA THR A 59 -20.04 -11.04 6.33
C THR A 59 -19.82 -11.83 7.63
N ASN A 60 -20.86 -12.06 8.42
CA ASN A 60 -20.78 -12.76 9.69
C ASN A 60 -21.83 -13.91 9.82
N GLY A 61 -22.11 -14.58 8.70
CA GLY A 61 -23.01 -15.74 8.66
C GLY A 61 -24.49 -15.38 8.93
N GLY A 62 -24.92 -14.18 8.54
CA GLY A 62 -26.30 -13.73 8.72
C GLY A 62 -26.60 -13.14 10.11
N ALA A 63 -25.63 -13.03 11.02
CA ALA A 63 -25.86 -12.48 12.36
C ALA A 63 -26.25 -10.98 12.30
N THR A 64 -25.66 -10.23 11.37
CA THR A 64 -26.10 -8.87 11.00
C THR A 64 -26.18 -8.78 9.49
N THR A 65 -27.27 -8.21 8.97
CA THR A 65 -27.53 -8.14 7.55
C THR A 65 -27.73 -6.70 7.08
N GLN A 66 -27.43 -6.45 5.81
CA GLN A 66 -27.67 -5.19 5.10
C GLN A 66 -28.32 -5.46 3.74
N VAL A 67 -28.96 -4.45 3.16
CA VAL A 67 -29.61 -4.55 1.84
C VAL A 67 -28.59 -4.52 0.69
N SER A 68 -27.47 -3.78 0.86
CA SER A 68 -26.40 -3.71 -0.14
C SER A 68 -25.52 -4.96 -0.05
N GLY A 69 -25.19 -5.56 -1.18
CA GLY A 69 -24.17 -6.60 -1.27
C GLY A 69 -22.74 -6.08 -1.28
N THR A 70 -22.52 -4.75 -1.15
CA THR A 70 -21.20 -4.14 -1.16
C THR A 70 -20.61 -4.02 0.25
N PHE A 71 -19.41 -4.55 0.43
CA PHE A 71 -18.62 -4.46 1.66
C PHE A 71 -17.29 -3.81 1.33
N SER A 72 -16.98 -2.72 2.02
CA SER A 72 -15.75 -1.93 1.84
C SER A 72 -14.94 -1.87 3.13
N GLY A 73 -13.71 -1.35 3.04
CA GLY A 73 -12.80 -1.28 4.19
C GLY A 73 -12.27 -2.66 4.59
N LEU A 74 -12.13 -3.58 3.64
CA LEU A 74 -11.62 -4.92 3.88
C LEU A 74 -10.10 -4.91 3.83
N ALA A 75 -9.47 -5.53 4.83
CA ALA A 75 -8.05 -5.87 4.80
C ALA A 75 -7.82 -7.09 3.89
N GLU A 76 -6.54 -7.46 3.69
CA GLU A 76 -6.25 -8.76 3.07
C GLU A 76 -6.88 -9.89 3.90
N GLY A 77 -7.34 -10.94 3.22
CA GLY A 77 -7.91 -12.09 3.91
C GLY A 77 -8.97 -12.83 3.13
N SER A 78 -9.45 -13.90 3.77
CA SER A 78 -10.56 -14.71 3.26
C SER A 78 -11.83 -14.33 4.01
N TYR A 79 -12.87 -14.02 3.26
CA TYR A 79 -14.20 -13.67 3.76
C TYR A 79 -15.25 -14.60 3.18
N THR A 80 -16.40 -14.65 3.82
CA THR A 80 -17.59 -15.29 3.28
C THR A 80 -18.71 -14.26 3.31
N VAL A 81 -19.31 -13.99 2.17
CA VAL A 81 -20.53 -13.18 2.10
C VAL A 81 -21.72 -14.12 2.03
N THR A 82 -22.55 -14.12 3.07
CA THR A 82 -23.78 -14.88 3.12
C THR A 82 -24.93 -14.05 2.55
N ILE A 83 -25.61 -14.57 1.55
CA ILE A 83 -26.86 -14.02 0.99
C ILE A 83 -28.01 -14.69 1.76
N VAL A 84 -29.02 -13.91 2.16
CA VAL A 84 -30.22 -14.40 2.82
C VAL A 84 -31.42 -13.91 2.02
N ASP A 85 -32.33 -14.81 1.61
CA ASP A 85 -33.53 -14.46 0.92
C ASP A 85 -34.73 -14.20 1.90
N ASP A 86 -35.88 -13.77 1.38
CA ASP A 86 -37.05 -13.44 2.20
C ASP A 86 -37.64 -14.65 2.93
N ASN A 87 -37.38 -15.88 2.46
CA ASN A 87 -37.79 -17.13 3.11
C ASN A 87 -36.76 -17.62 4.15
N GLY A 88 -35.61 -16.94 4.29
CA GLY A 88 -34.53 -17.33 5.18
C GLY A 88 -33.59 -18.40 4.60
N CYS A 89 -33.68 -18.71 3.30
CA CYS A 89 -32.68 -19.54 2.64
C CYS A 89 -31.36 -18.76 2.55
N THR A 90 -30.24 -19.47 2.62
CA THR A 90 -28.89 -18.84 2.61
C THR A 90 -28.01 -19.45 1.54
N GLU A 91 -27.12 -18.59 0.96
CA GLU A 91 -26.03 -18.97 0.08
C GLU A 91 -24.75 -18.28 0.53
N ASP A 92 -23.66 -19.02 0.58
CA ASP A 92 -22.35 -18.53 1.00
C ASP A 92 -21.42 -18.34 -0.20
N VAL A 93 -21.00 -17.11 -0.46
CA VAL A 93 -20.08 -16.74 -1.52
C VAL A 93 -18.69 -16.49 -0.93
N PRO A 94 -17.68 -17.33 -1.21
CA PRO A 94 -16.33 -17.13 -0.74
C PRO A 94 -15.65 -15.97 -1.47
N VAL A 95 -14.92 -15.14 -0.74
CA VAL A 95 -14.21 -13.95 -1.22
C VAL A 95 -12.78 -13.98 -0.71
N ILE A 96 -11.81 -13.68 -1.57
CA ILE A 96 -10.40 -13.52 -1.18
C ILE A 96 -9.97 -12.12 -1.57
N ILE A 97 -9.68 -11.28 -0.59
CA ILE A 97 -9.04 -9.97 -0.78
C ILE A 97 -7.53 -10.15 -0.62
N THR A 98 -6.76 -9.67 -1.59
CA THR A 98 -5.30 -9.71 -1.58
C THR A 98 -4.72 -8.33 -1.40
N GLU A 99 -3.45 -8.23 -0.98
CA GLU A 99 -2.67 -7.00 -0.93
C GLU A 99 -1.39 -7.12 -1.76
N PRO A 100 -0.80 -6.00 -2.22
CA PRO A 100 0.51 -6.02 -2.86
C PRO A 100 1.62 -6.35 -1.85
N THR A 101 2.80 -6.71 -2.37
CA THR A 101 4.02 -6.79 -1.55
C THR A 101 4.35 -5.42 -0.97
N ASP A 102 4.85 -5.40 0.26
CA ASP A 102 5.27 -4.18 0.94
C ASP A 102 6.31 -3.42 0.09
N LEU A 103 6.16 -2.10 -0.05
CA LEU A 103 7.13 -1.26 -0.74
C LEU A 103 8.37 -1.12 0.13
N THR A 104 9.52 -1.47 -0.39
CA THR A 104 10.81 -1.30 0.27
C THR A 104 11.82 -0.68 -0.68
N GLY A 105 12.90 -0.11 -0.12
CA GLY A 105 13.97 0.45 -0.93
C GLY A 105 15.23 0.73 -0.12
N ALA A 106 16.32 0.94 -0.83
CA ALA A 106 17.63 1.09 -0.22
C ALA A 106 18.49 2.15 -0.91
N ILE A 107 19.52 2.63 -0.18
CA ILE A 107 20.59 3.44 -0.76
C ILE A 107 21.44 2.51 -1.63
N THR A 108 21.54 2.82 -2.93
CA THR A 108 22.38 2.08 -3.90
C THR A 108 23.71 2.76 -4.16
N ALA A 109 23.80 4.09 -3.97
CA ALA A 109 25.03 4.84 -4.04
C ALA A 109 24.99 6.06 -3.11
N GLN A 110 26.12 6.42 -2.53
CA GLN A 110 26.25 7.64 -1.72
C GLN A 110 27.67 8.22 -1.83
N THR A 111 27.73 9.52 -1.99
CA THR A 111 28.97 10.30 -1.88
C THR A 111 28.77 11.39 -0.82
N ASN A 112 29.70 11.47 0.14
CA ASN A 112 29.69 12.50 1.16
C ASN A 112 30.28 13.81 0.66
N VAL A 113 30.13 14.88 1.42
CA VAL A 113 30.69 16.19 1.10
C VAL A 113 32.22 16.11 1.05
N ASP A 114 32.82 16.68 0.01
CA ASP A 114 34.26 16.62 -0.26
C ASP A 114 35.11 17.57 0.62
N CYS A 115 34.57 18.74 0.95
CA CYS A 115 35.23 19.72 1.81
C CYS A 115 34.25 20.28 2.83
N ASN A 116 34.73 20.57 4.04
CA ASN A 116 33.92 21.14 5.10
C ASN A 116 33.09 22.33 4.62
N SER A 117 31.83 22.40 4.99
CA SER A 117 30.84 23.42 4.63
C SER A 117 30.44 23.49 3.14
N ASN A 118 30.86 22.56 2.29
CA ASN A 118 30.37 22.43 0.91
C ASN A 118 29.00 21.72 0.84
N SER A 119 28.42 21.73 -0.37
CA SER A 119 27.17 21.01 -0.69
C SER A 119 27.41 20.14 -1.93
N THR A 120 28.33 19.19 -1.82
CA THR A 120 28.73 18.27 -2.90
C THR A 120 28.26 16.83 -2.65
N GLY A 121 27.52 16.61 -1.58
CA GLY A 121 26.95 15.31 -1.27
C GLY A 121 25.96 14.84 -2.33
N GLU A 122 25.94 13.53 -2.57
CA GLU A 122 25.00 12.87 -3.48
C GLU A 122 24.54 11.54 -2.89
N VAL A 123 23.29 11.17 -3.15
CA VAL A 123 22.74 9.87 -2.79
C VAL A 123 21.84 9.39 -3.91
N THR A 124 21.85 8.08 -4.17
CA THR A 124 20.89 7.39 -5.02
C THR A 124 20.15 6.35 -4.18
N VAL A 125 18.84 6.42 -4.22
CA VAL A 125 17.91 5.45 -3.60
C VAL A 125 17.14 4.76 -4.71
N GLU A 126 16.93 3.46 -4.59
CA GLU A 126 16.11 2.69 -5.51
C GLU A 126 15.11 1.84 -4.73
N ALA A 127 13.90 1.69 -5.28
CA ALA A 127 12.95 0.70 -4.78
C ALA A 127 13.48 -0.72 -5.03
N ASP A 128 13.26 -1.62 -4.09
CA ASP A 128 13.67 -3.01 -4.25
C ASP A 128 12.82 -3.73 -5.31
N ALA A 129 13.46 -4.59 -6.08
CA ALA A 129 12.80 -5.28 -7.18
C ALA A 129 11.66 -6.19 -6.68
N GLY A 130 10.47 -6.01 -7.24
CA GLY A 130 9.29 -6.81 -6.91
C GLY A 130 8.53 -6.36 -5.66
N THR A 131 8.80 -5.17 -5.16
CA THR A 131 8.10 -4.53 -4.04
C THR A 131 7.27 -3.35 -4.55
N GLY A 132 6.12 -3.07 -3.90
CA GLY A 132 5.20 -2.03 -4.36
C GLY A 132 4.73 -2.21 -5.82
N THR A 133 4.25 -1.14 -6.42
CA THR A 133 3.73 -1.11 -7.80
C THR A 133 4.48 -0.06 -8.63
N SER A 134 5.22 -0.51 -9.67
CA SER A 134 5.93 0.40 -10.61
C SER A 134 4.93 1.18 -11.50
N PRO A 135 5.24 2.43 -11.91
CA PRO A 135 6.50 3.17 -11.74
C PRO A 135 6.69 3.78 -10.34
N TYR A 136 7.96 4.02 -9.98
CA TYR A 136 8.32 4.66 -8.71
C TYR A 136 8.72 6.12 -8.92
N LEU A 137 8.37 6.95 -7.95
CA LEU A 137 8.79 8.34 -7.83
C LEU A 137 9.55 8.53 -6.51
N TYR A 138 10.43 9.51 -6.47
CA TYR A 138 11.29 9.76 -5.33
C TYR A 138 11.20 11.22 -4.89
N SER A 139 11.24 11.45 -3.59
CA SER A 139 11.07 12.76 -2.97
C SER A 139 12.07 12.97 -1.82
N ILE A 140 12.52 14.21 -1.63
CA ILE A 140 13.33 14.63 -0.49
C ILE A 140 12.53 15.51 0.50
N ASP A 141 11.28 15.77 0.20
CA ASP A 141 10.38 16.64 0.97
C ASP A 141 9.08 15.94 1.41
N GLY A 142 9.16 14.60 1.61
CA GLY A 142 8.06 13.79 2.09
C GLY A 142 6.94 13.58 1.07
N GLY A 143 7.26 13.57 -0.23
CA GLY A 143 6.31 13.34 -1.31
C GLY A 143 5.64 14.62 -1.85
N ALA A 144 5.96 15.81 -1.30
CA ALA A 144 5.38 17.06 -1.77
C ALA A 144 5.80 17.40 -3.21
N THR A 145 7.08 17.15 -3.54
CA THR A 145 7.57 17.18 -4.92
C THR A 145 8.26 15.88 -5.25
N THR A 146 7.97 15.30 -6.40
CA THR A 146 8.50 14.00 -6.81
C THR A 146 9.24 14.08 -8.14
N GLN A 147 10.20 13.16 -8.32
CA GLN A 147 10.96 12.97 -9.57
C GLN A 147 11.09 11.47 -9.88
N ALA A 148 11.32 11.13 -11.14
CA ALA A 148 11.47 9.73 -11.56
C ALA A 148 12.86 9.14 -11.24
N SER A 149 13.88 10.00 -10.99
CA SER A 149 15.21 9.55 -10.60
C SER A 149 15.33 9.50 -9.08
N GLY A 150 15.87 8.41 -8.55
CA GLY A 150 16.20 8.31 -7.12
C GLY A 150 17.50 9.01 -6.74
N THR A 151 18.18 9.74 -7.66
CA THR A 151 19.42 10.44 -7.40
C THR A 151 19.18 11.90 -6.98
N PHE A 152 19.73 12.27 -5.85
CA PHE A 152 19.71 13.63 -5.29
C PHE A 152 21.14 14.10 -5.09
N SER A 153 21.49 15.25 -5.65
CA SER A 153 22.82 15.86 -5.60
C SER A 153 22.78 17.25 -4.99
N GLY A 154 23.95 17.80 -4.71
CA GLY A 154 24.07 19.14 -4.08
C GLY A 154 23.67 19.13 -2.61
N LEU A 155 23.82 17.98 -1.94
CA LEU A 155 23.44 17.80 -0.54
C LEU A 155 24.53 18.33 0.39
N SER A 156 24.10 19.05 1.43
CA SER A 156 24.95 19.45 2.56
C SER A 156 25.04 18.33 3.59
N VAL A 157 26.00 18.45 4.52
CA VAL A 157 26.06 17.59 5.71
C VAL A 157 24.75 17.61 6.49
N GLY A 158 24.30 16.44 6.93
CA GLY A 158 23.08 16.31 7.73
C GLY A 158 22.34 15.01 7.49
N SER A 159 21.26 14.83 8.24
CA SER A 159 20.32 13.72 8.06
C SER A 159 19.10 14.20 7.27
N LEU A 160 18.67 13.40 6.32
CA LEU A 160 17.48 13.62 5.51
C LEU A 160 16.74 12.29 5.29
N THR A 161 15.53 12.33 4.80
CA THR A 161 14.76 11.16 4.42
C THR A 161 14.42 11.28 2.94
N ILE A 162 14.62 10.21 2.19
CA ILE A 162 14.09 10.09 0.83
C ILE A 162 12.88 9.20 0.87
N THR A 163 11.74 9.74 0.45
CA THR A 163 10.48 9.02 0.34
C THR A 163 10.37 8.44 -1.07
N ILE A 164 10.16 7.14 -1.18
CA ILE A 164 9.78 6.44 -2.40
C ILE A 164 8.25 6.43 -2.46
N VAL A 165 7.67 6.70 -3.60
CA VAL A 165 6.22 6.66 -3.85
C VAL A 165 5.98 5.74 -5.04
N ASP A 166 5.11 4.76 -4.90
CA ASP A 166 4.73 3.85 -5.99
C ASP A 166 3.50 4.37 -6.78
N ASP A 167 3.09 3.65 -7.82
CA ASP A 167 1.96 4.04 -8.69
C ASP A 167 0.59 4.02 -7.95
N ASN A 168 0.47 3.25 -6.88
CA ASN A 168 -0.72 3.22 -6.03
C ASN A 168 -0.72 4.32 -4.97
N GLY A 169 0.37 5.08 -4.82
CA GLY A 169 0.57 6.09 -3.79
C GLY A 169 1.07 5.55 -2.46
N CYS A 170 1.51 4.28 -2.40
CA CYS A 170 2.18 3.73 -1.23
C CYS A 170 3.55 4.37 -1.06
N THR A 171 4.01 4.53 0.18
CA THR A 171 5.25 5.23 0.47
C THR A 171 6.18 4.41 1.34
N GLU A 172 7.50 4.52 1.07
CA GLU A 172 8.58 4.01 1.92
C GLU A 172 9.61 5.11 2.17
N ASP A 173 10.03 5.24 3.42
CA ASP A 173 10.97 6.25 3.87
C ASP A 173 12.35 5.67 4.10
N VAL A 174 13.34 6.08 3.30
CA VAL A 174 14.74 5.67 3.40
C VAL A 174 15.55 6.77 4.11
N PRO A 175 16.03 6.55 5.34
CA PRO A 175 16.84 7.51 6.07
C PRO A 175 18.26 7.59 5.47
N VAL A 176 18.76 8.81 5.28
CA VAL A 176 20.07 9.10 4.70
C VAL A 176 20.84 10.02 5.64
N THR A 177 22.15 9.79 5.80
CA THR A 177 23.04 10.68 6.52
C THR A 177 24.24 11.04 5.66
N ILE A 178 24.34 12.31 5.27
CA ILE A 178 25.50 12.88 4.56
C ILE A 178 26.48 13.40 5.59
N THR A 179 27.75 13.03 5.47
CA THR A 179 28.83 13.48 6.33
C THR A 179 29.77 14.44 5.61
N GLU A 180 30.59 15.19 6.34
CA GLU A 180 31.62 16.03 5.81
C GLU A 180 32.96 15.77 6.52
N PRO A 181 34.13 16.08 5.89
CA PRO A 181 35.42 16.01 6.55
C PRO A 181 35.55 17.13 7.60
N THR A 182 36.49 16.94 8.51
CA THR A 182 36.84 17.97 9.48
C THR A 182 37.43 19.21 8.77
N ASP A 183 37.15 20.38 9.33
CA ASP A 183 37.68 21.62 8.80
C ASP A 183 39.23 21.58 8.74
N LEU A 184 39.76 22.03 7.60
CA LEU A 184 41.20 22.14 7.42
C LEU A 184 41.70 23.42 8.15
N THR A 185 42.51 23.23 9.17
CA THR A 185 43.12 24.33 9.93
C THR A 185 44.62 24.33 9.75
N GLY A 186 45.21 25.50 9.77
CA GLY A 186 46.65 25.68 9.67
C GLY A 186 47.10 26.89 10.46
N ALA A 187 48.31 26.85 10.89
CA ALA A 187 48.94 27.97 11.60
C ALA A 187 50.38 28.16 11.13
N ILE A 188 50.84 29.38 11.14
CA ILE A 188 52.27 29.70 10.93
C ILE A 188 53.05 29.16 12.12
N THR A 189 53.91 28.17 11.89
CA THR A 189 54.72 27.53 12.92
C THR A 189 56.09 28.17 13.08
N ALA A 190 56.62 28.84 12.03
CA ALA A 190 57.83 29.62 12.07
C ALA A 190 57.77 30.73 10.99
N GLN A 191 58.37 31.87 11.31
CA GLN A 191 58.54 32.98 10.38
C GLN A 191 59.89 33.62 10.58
N THR A 192 60.59 33.86 9.49
CA THR A 192 61.82 34.66 9.46
C THR A 192 61.60 35.86 8.55
N ASN A 193 61.84 37.08 9.05
CA ASN A 193 61.72 38.29 8.24
C ASN A 193 62.93 38.47 7.34
N VAL A 194 62.78 39.27 6.32
CA VAL A 194 63.89 39.67 5.42
C VAL A 194 64.96 40.39 6.22
N ASP A 195 66.22 40.03 6.03
CA ASP A 195 67.36 40.56 6.77
C ASP A 195 67.80 41.97 6.31
N CYS A 196 67.66 42.27 5.01
CA CYS A 196 68.01 43.58 4.44
C CYS A 196 66.98 44.03 3.39
N ASN A 197 66.82 45.34 3.27
CA ASN A 197 65.94 45.92 2.25
C ASN A 197 66.34 45.46 0.84
N GLY A 198 65.37 44.83 0.11
CA GLY A 198 65.58 44.32 -1.24
C GLY A 198 66.06 42.85 -1.30
N ASN A 199 66.36 42.21 -0.19
CA ASN A 199 66.67 40.78 -0.15
C ASN A 199 65.40 39.89 -0.22
N SER A 200 65.57 38.62 -0.55
CA SER A 200 64.51 37.59 -0.57
C SER A 200 64.84 36.49 0.41
N THR A 201 65.21 36.89 1.66
CA THR A 201 65.59 35.94 2.74
C THR A 201 64.45 35.59 3.71
N GLY A 202 63.26 36.15 3.50
CA GLY A 202 62.12 35.87 4.32
C GLY A 202 61.62 34.42 4.08
N GLU A 203 61.28 33.75 5.15
CA GLU A 203 60.78 32.37 5.15
C GLU A 203 59.52 32.23 6.06
N VAL A 204 58.54 31.41 5.64
CA VAL A 204 57.40 31.06 6.44
C VAL A 204 57.17 29.55 6.38
N THR A 205 56.90 28.95 7.53
CA THR A 205 56.50 27.54 7.64
C THR A 205 55.09 27.50 8.23
N VAL A 206 54.21 26.74 7.60
CA VAL A 206 52.84 26.47 8.04
C VAL A 206 52.66 25.01 8.38
#